data_bd689a83a425a52e9aeb60c0f4253725
#
_entry.id   bd689a83a425a52e9aeb60c0f4253725
#
_cell.length_a   1.000
_cell.length_b   1.000
_cell.length_c   1.000
_cell.angle_alpha   90.00
_cell.angle_beta   90.00
_cell.angle_gamma   90.00
#
_symmetry.space_group_name_H-M   'P 1'
#
loop_
_entity.id
_entity.type
_entity.pdbx_description
1 polymer ?
#
loop_
_entity_poly.entity_id
_entity_poly.type
_entity_poly.pdbx_seq_one_letter_code
_entity_poly.pdbx_strand_id
1 'polypeptide(L)'
;MNGRYDVRVCLVGDEFVTGVGDPRALGWVGRVSARTPREDRDVTFFPLGVPGETTTELNNRWREETSRRFVGGDEHRLVVGLGHADIDAGTTLARSRLNLANVLDECEARGLPSLVVGPTPVSDADRNDRIGDLADAFADVCARRRVAYVDTFSPLLEHEDWYADLAASDGTHPGQAGYGLLAWLVLHSGWYDWLGVPQP
;
A
#
# COMPACT_ATOMS: atom_id res chain seq x y z
N MET A 1 -19.30 21.76 -20.32
CA MET A 1 -18.93 20.33 -20.20
C MET A 1 -19.03 20.00 -18.71
N ASN A 2 -20.06 19.25 -18.29
CA ASN A 2 -20.06 18.71 -16.92
C ASN A 2 -18.97 17.64 -16.86
N GLY A 3 -17.77 18.02 -16.45
CA GLY A 3 -16.72 17.07 -16.13
C GLY A 3 -17.20 16.17 -14.99
N ARG A 4 -16.89 14.88 -15.05
CA ARG A 4 -17.08 13.97 -13.92
C ARG A 4 -16.16 14.43 -12.80
N TYR A 5 -16.53 14.12 -11.55
CA TYR A 5 -15.69 14.41 -10.37
C TYR A 5 -14.37 13.65 -10.46
N ASP A 6 -13.24 14.37 -10.53
CA ASP A 6 -11.89 13.82 -10.77
C ASP A 6 -11.19 13.53 -9.44
N VAL A 7 -10.97 12.25 -9.14
CA VAL A 7 -10.24 11.78 -7.96
C VAL A 7 -8.86 11.28 -8.37
N ARG A 8 -7.82 11.79 -7.73
CA ARG A 8 -6.43 11.39 -7.97
C ARG A 8 -5.87 10.65 -6.77
N VAL A 9 -5.47 9.40 -7.00
CA VAL A 9 -4.94 8.51 -5.96
C VAL A 9 -3.47 8.25 -6.25
N CYS A 10 -2.58 8.76 -5.40
CA CYS A 10 -1.17 8.38 -5.43
C CYS A 10 -0.94 7.21 -4.49
N LEU A 11 -0.22 6.20 -4.97
CA LEU A 11 0.16 5.03 -4.18
C LEU A 11 1.69 5.02 -4.07
N VAL A 12 2.18 5.37 -2.89
CA VAL A 12 3.62 5.48 -2.60
C VAL A 12 4.08 4.28 -1.77
N GLY A 13 5.33 3.92 -1.88
CA GLY A 13 5.93 2.80 -1.15
C GLY A 13 6.99 2.10 -1.98
N ASP A 14 7.21 0.84 -1.69
CA ASP A 14 8.27 0.03 -2.29
C ASP A 14 7.87 -0.68 -3.60
N GLU A 15 8.62 -1.72 -3.97
CA GLU A 15 8.44 -2.52 -5.18
C GLU A 15 7.11 -3.28 -5.23
N PHE A 16 6.46 -3.55 -4.09
CA PHE A 16 5.14 -4.17 -4.09
C PHE A 16 4.08 -3.25 -4.70
N VAL A 17 4.25 -1.94 -4.58
CA VAL A 17 3.37 -0.94 -5.23
C VAL A 17 3.52 -0.99 -6.74
N THR A 18 4.73 -1.25 -7.26
CA THR A 18 4.97 -1.39 -8.71
C THR A 18 4.72 -2.80 -9.24
N GLY A 19 4.54 -3.79 -8.36
CA GLY A 19 4.24 -5.16 -8.75
C GLY A 19 5.44 -5.95 -9.25
N VAL A 20 6.62 -5.74 -8.67
CA VAL A 20 7.82 -6.55 -8.97
C VAL A 20 7.51 -8.03 -8.71
N GLY A 21 7.90 -8.90 -9.64
CA GLY A 21 7.60 -10.33 -9.59
C GLY A 21 6.33 -10.74 -10.34
N ASP A 22 5.41 -9.83 -10.64
CA ASP A 22 4.20 -10.15 -11.42
C ASP A 22 4.51 -10.23 -12.92
N PRO A 23 4.39 -11.42 -13.56
CA PRO A 23 4.67 -11.57 -14.99
C PRO A 23 3.73 -10.76 -15.89
N ARG A 24 2.60 -10.27 -15.35
CA ARG A 24 1.68 -9.38 -16.07
C ARG A 24 1.92 -7.90 -15.80
N ALA A 25 2.88 -7.56 -14.96
CA ALA A 25 3.20 -6.18 -14.56
C ALA A 25 1.99 -5.38 -14.03
N LEU A 26 0.99 -6.04 -13.43
CA LEU A 26 -0.18 -5.40 -12.84
C LEU A 26 0.00 -5.12 -11.36
N GLY A 27 0.74 -5.98 -10.66
CA GLY A 27 0.81 -5.95 -9.22
C GLY A 27 -0.58 -5.99 -8.56
N TRP A 28 -0.67 -5.65 -7.29
CA TRP A 28 -1.96 -5.48 -6.62
C TRP A 28 -2.65 -4.17 -7.04
N VAL A 29 -1.89 -3.11 -7.29
CA VAL A 29 -2.42 -1.79 -7.67
C VAL A 29 -3.20 -1.86 -8.99
N GLY A 30 -2.65 -2.48 -10.02
CA GLY A 30 -3.33 -2.65 -11.30
C GLY A 30 -4.62 -3.46 -11.19
N ARG A 31 -4.62 -4.51 -10.33
CA ARG A 31 -5.79 -5.35 -10.09
C ARG A 31 -6.89 -4.62 -9.30
N VAL A 32 -6.52 -3.83 -8.29
CA VAL A 32 -7.43 -2.97 -7.54
C VAL A 32 -8.01 -1.89 -8.46
N SER A 33 -7.16 -1.22 -9.23
CA SER A 33 -7.59 -0.21 -10.21
C SER A 33 -8.61 -0.74 -11.21
N ALA A 34 -8.37 -1.95 -11.73
CA ALA A 34 -9.27 -2.60 -12.71
C ALA A 34 -10.65 -2.97 -12.13
N ARG A 35 -10.74 -3.19 -10.81
CA ARG A 35 -11.97 -3.56 -10.10
C ARG A 35 -12.65 -2.39 -9.40
N THR A 36 -12.05 -1.21 -9.42
CA THR A 36 -12.64 -0.01 -8.84
C THR A 36 -13.68 0.59 -9.79
N PRO A 37 -14.98 0.69 -9.38
CA PRO A 37 -16.03 1.29 -10.19
C PRO A 37 -15.74 2.77 -10.50
N ARG A 38 -16.11 3.22 -11.69
CA ARG A 38 -15.88 4.58 -12.18
C ARG A 38 -17.14 5.19 -12.79
N GLU A 39 -18.30 4.74 -12.36
CA GLU A 39 -19.58 5.16 -12.97
C GLU A 39 -19.89 6.64 -12.71
N ASP A 40 -19.65 7.09 -11.46
CA ASP A 40 -20.01 8.43 -11.01
C ASP A 40 -18.84 9.42 -10.95
N ARG A 41 -17.60 8.91 -11.02
CA ARG A 41 -16.38 9.73 -10.93
C ARG A 41 -15.26 9.16 -11.78
N ASP A 42 -14.36 10.03 -12.20
CA ASP A 42 -13.11 9.63 -12.83
C ASP A 42 -12.06 9.41 -11.74
N VAL A 43 -11.48 8.21 -11.69
CA VAL A 43 -10.43 7.88 -10.71
C VAL A 43 -9.15 7.55 -11.45
N THR A 44 -8.10 8.35 -11.20
CA THR A 44 -6.76 8.12 -11.76
C THR A 44 -5.82 7.61 -10.68
N PHE A 45 -5.18 6.46 -10.92
CA PHE A 45 -4.21 5.86 -10.03
C PHE A 45 -2.79 6.12 -10.52
N PHE A 46 -1.92 6.54 -9.60
CA PHE A 46 -0.50 6.78 -9.84
C PHE A 46 0.33 5.86 -8.94
N PRO A 47 0.75 4.67 -9.42
CA PRO A 47 1.68 3.82 -8.68
C PRO A 47 3.07 4.47 -8.69
N LEU A 48 3.58 4.81 -7.52
CA LEU A 48 4.81 5.56 -7.29
C LEU A 48 5.75 4.78 -6.36
N GLY A 49 5.83 3.46 -6.56
CA GLY A 49 6.73 2.60 -5.79
C GLY A 49 8.19 2.78 -6.18
N VAL A 50 9.08 2.68 -5.20
CA VAL A 50 10.55 2.68 -5.39
C VAL A 50 11.12 1.40 -4.76
N PRO A 51 11.81 0.55 -5.53
CA PRO A 51 12.34 -0.71 -4.99
C PRO A 51 13.23 -0.50 -3.77
N GLY A 52 13.00 -1.29 -2.73
CA GLY A 52 13.73 -1.24 -1.47
C GLY A 52 13.47 0.00 -0.63
N GLU A 53 12.39 0.72 -0.87
CA GLU A 53 12.11 1.96 -0.15
C GLU A 53 11.80 1.73 1.33
N THR A 54 12.62 2.36 2.17
CA THR A 54 12.41 2.42 3.62
C THR A 54 11.40 3.50 3.99
N THR A 55 10.85 3.42 5.22
CA THR A 55 9.99 4.49 5.77
C THR A 55 10.71 5.84 5.82
N THR A 56 12.03 5.85 5.99
CA THR A 56 12.84 7.09 6.02
C THR A 56 12.88 7.76 4.65
N GLU A 57 13.14 6.99 3.60
CA GLU A 57 13.18 7.50 2.23
C GLU A 57 11.80 7.96 1.79
N LEU A 58 10.77 7.18 2.05
CA LEU A 58 9.39 7.56 1.78
C LEU A 58 9.05 8.90 2.44
N ASN A 59 9.31 9.05 3.74
CA ASN A 59 9.01 10.29 4.49
C ASN A 59 9.70 11.52 3.88
N ASN A 60 10.85 11.35 3.23
CA ASN A 60 11.58 12.44 2.60
C ASN A 60 11.03 12.82 1.21
N ARG A 61 10.53 11.86 0.41
CA ARG A 61 10.20 12.11 -1.00
C ARG A 61 8.71 12.25 -1.31
N TRP A 62 7.81 11.62 -0.54
CA TRP A 62 6.42 11.43 -0.93
C TRP A 62 5.71 12.73 -1.34
N ARG A 63 6.02 13.84 -0.68
CA ARG A 63 5.40 15.16 -0.96
C ARG A 63 5.72 15.68 -2.35
N GLU A 64 7.01 15.67 -2.69
CA GLU A 64 7.44 16.17 -4.01
C GLU A 64 6.88 15.26 -5.11
N GLU A 65 6.93 13.95 -4.88
CA GLU A 65 6.48 12.96 -5.83
C GLU A 65 4.97 13.08 -6.11
N THR A 66 4.16 13.22 -5.08
CA THR A 66 2.70 13.33 -5.22
C THR A 66 2.26 14.71 -5.71
N SER A 67 2.98 15.77 -5.37
CA SER A 67 2.63 17.14 -5.76
C SER A 67 2.45 17.31 -7.27
N ARG A 68 3.24 16.62 -8.06
CA ARG A 68 3.16 16.66 -9.53
C ARG A 68 1.92 15.96 -10.08
N ARG A 69 1.37 14.98 -9.37
CA ARG A 69 0.18 14.19 -9.76
C ARG A 69 -1.11 14.83 -9.24
N PHE A 70 -0.99 15.61 -8.18
CA PHE A 70 -2.12 16.31 -7.57
C PHE A 70 -2.41 17.68 -8.22
N VAL A 71 -1.76 18.01 -9.32
CA VAL A 71 -2.07 19.24 -10.08
C VAL A 71 -3.41 19.08 -10.77
N GLY A 72 -4.42 19.85 -10.35
CA GLY A 72 -5.81 19.69 -10.79
C GLY A 72 -6.51 18.54 -10.05
N GLY A 73 -7.66 18.09 -10.56
CA GLY A 73 -8.54 17.15 -9.85
C GLY A 73 -9.38 17.83 -8.78
N ASP A 74 -10.49 17.21 -8.45
CA ASP A 74 -11.42 17.70 -7.42
C ASP A 74 -11.05 17.15 -6.04
N GLU A 75 -10.45 15.97 -6.01
CA GLU A 75 -10.07 15.27 -4.78
C GLU A 75 -8.73 14.54 -4.94
N HIS A 76 -7.92 14.55 -3.88
CA HIS A 76 -6.63 13.86 -3.80
C HIS A 76 -6.62 12.87 -2.65
N ARG A 77 -6.02 11.69 -2.87
CA ARG A 77 -5.90 10.64 -1.86
C ARG A 77 -4.52 9.99 -1.89
N LEU A 78 -4.05 9.54 -0.75
CA LEU A 78 -2.75 8.87 -0.62
C LEU A 78 -2.92 7.44 -0.10
N VAL A 79 -2.32 6.48 -0.79
CA VAL A 79 -2.11 5.13 -0.27
C VAL A 79 -0.63 4.96 0.02
N VAL A 80 -0.31 4.45 1.21
CA VAL A 80 1.04 4.09 1.62
C VAL A 80 1.13 2.58 1.66
N GLY A 81 1.95 1.98 0.80
CA GLY A 81 2.20 0.53 0.74
C GLY A 81 3.67 0.26 1.03
N LEU A 82 4.00 -0.01 2.29
CA LEU A 82 5.37 -0.30 2.73
C LEU A 82 5.51 -1.79 3.05
N GLY A 83 6.54 -2.40 2.50
CA GLY A 83 6.95 -3.77 2.80
C GLY A 83 7.93 -3.84 3.98
N HIS A 84 8.99 -4.58 3.78
CA HIS A 84 9.94 -4.94 4.83
C HIS A 84 11.35 -4.34 4.66
N ALA A 85 11.53 -3.37 3.78
CA ALA A 85 12.82 -2.73 3.51
C ALA A 85 13.48 -2.12 4.77
N ASP A 86 12.67 -1.62 5.71
CA ASP A 86 13.16 -1.14 7.01
C ASP A 86 13.91 -2.23 7.79
N ILE A 87 13.44 -3.48 7.70
CA ILE A 87 14.08 -4.64 8.37
C ILE A 87 15.44 -4.90 7.75
N ASP A 88 15.53 -4.88 6.43
CA ASP A 88 16.76 -5.14 5.67
C ASP A 88 17.79 -4.03 5.88
N ALA A 89 17.31 -2.79 5.99
CA ALA A 89 18.15 -1.63 6.29
C ALA A 89 18.55 -1.52 7.77
N GLY A 90 18.06 -2.40 8.66
CA GLY A 90 18.32 -2.33 10.08
C GLY A 90 17.69 -1.12 10.78
N THR A 91 16.64 -0.56 10.20
CA THR A 91 15.87 0.53 10.80
C THR A 91 15.18 0.01 12.07
N THR A 92 15.28 0.77 13.15
CA THR A 92 14.60 0.38 14.40
C THR A 92 13.09 0.53 14.28
N LEU A 93 12.33 -0.35 14.93
CA LEU A 93 10.87 -0.30 14.95
C LEU A 93 10.33 1.07 15.40
N ALA A 94 10.99 1.69 16.39
CA ALA A 94 10.62 3.05 16.84
C ALA A 94 10.79 4.10 15.73
N ARG A 95 11.82 3.97 14.89
CA ARG A 95 12.05 4.87 13.76
C ARG A 95 11.02 4.65 12.66
N SER A 96 10.70 3.40 12.33
CA SER A 96 9.68 3.05 11.34
C SER A 96 8.30 3.62 11.76
N ARG A 97 7.93 3.43 13.02
CA ARG A 97 6.71 4.02 13.61
C ARG A 97 6.69 5.54 13.48
N LEU A 98 7.77 6.22 13.84
CA LEU A 98 7.86 7.68 13.78
C LEU A 98 7.74 8.19 12.32
N ASN A 99 8.42 7.53 11.39
CA ASN A 99 8.39 7.93 10.00
C ASN A 99 6.98 7.81 9.39
N LEU A 100 6.30 6.66 9.61
CA LEU A 100 4.92 6.50 9.17
C LEU A 100 4.00 7.53 9.85
N ALA A 101 4.16 7.73 11.17
CA ALA A 101 3.42 8.73 11.92
C ALA A 101 3.54 10.13 11.30
N ASN A 102 4.76 10.56 10.96
CA ASN A 102 5.01 11.86 10.33
C ASN A 102 4.29 12.01 8.97
N VAL A 103 4.29 10.94 8.15
CA VAL A 103 3.57 10.94 6.87
C VAL A 103 2.07 11.13 7.10
N LEU A 104 1.49 10.37 8.03
CA LEU A 104 0.05 10.41 8.30
C LEU A 104 -0.40 11.72 8.98
N ASP A 105 0.40 12.25 9.90
CA ASP A 105 0.14 13.54 10.57
C ASP A 105 0.15 14.69 9.55
N GLU A 106 1.04 14.63 8.58
CA GLU A 106 1.07 15.62 7.51
C GLU A 106 -0.08 15.44 6.51
N CYS A 107 -0.50 14.21 6.22
CA CYS A 107 -1.71 13.97 5.42
C CYS A 107 -2.94 14.58 6.13
N GLU A 108 -3.10 14.36 7.44
CA GLU A 108 -4.19 14.96 8.22
C GLU A 108 -4.15 16.48 8.17
N ALA A 109 -2.97 17.08 8.40
CA ALA A 109 -2.80 18.55 8.37
C ALA A 109 -3.16 19.18 7.02
N ARG A 110 -3.04 18.41 5.93
CA ARG A 110 -3.37 18.82 4.55
C ARG A 110 -4.80 18.46 4.13
N GLY A 111 -5.57 17.79 4.97
CA GLY A 111 -6.88 17.24 4.60
C GLY A 111 -6.79 16.21 3.48
N LEU A 112 -5.70 15.44 3.42
CA LEU A 112 -5.43 14.40 2.41
C LEU A 112 -5.83 13.03 2.99
N PRO A 113 -6.98 12.45 2.58
CA PRO A 113 -7.40 11.13 3.03
C PRO A 113 -6.33 10.09 2.70
N SER A 114 -5.95 9.29 3.70
CA SER A 114 -4.90 8.29 3.56
C SER A 114 -5.38 6.89 3.94
N LEU A 115 -4.73 5.88 3.34
CA LEU A 115 -4.90 4.46 3.62
C LEU A 115 -3.52 3.81 3.64
N VAL A 116 -3.30 2.89 4.56
CA VAL A 116 -2.03 2.14 4.64
C VAL A 116 -2.29 0.67 4.32
N VAL A 117 -1.47 0.13 3.43
CA VAL A 117 -1.39 -1.31 3.15
C VAL A 117 -0.16 -1.84 3.86
N GLY A 118 -0.32 -2.80 4.74
CA GLY A 118 0.74 -3.35 5.58
C GLY A 118 1.75 -4.20 4.80
N PRO A 119 2.86 -4.60 5.44
CA PRO A 119 3.84 -5.51 4.86
C PRO A 119 3.27 -6.92 4.71
N THR A 120 3.83 -7.70 3.80
CA THR A 120 3.45 -9.09 3.55
C THR A 120 4.48 -10.06 4.12
N PRO A 121 4.09 -11.29 4.49
CA PRO A 121 5.05 -12.31 4.89
C PRO A 121 5.91 -12.78 3.70
N VAL A 122 7.07 -13.33 4.01
CA VAL A 122 8.05 -13.90 3.07
C VAL A 122 8.26 -15.38 3.36
N SER A 123 9.06 -16.09 2.54
CA SER A 123 9.37 -17.51 2.78
C SER A 123 10.26 -17.76 4.00
N ASP A 124 10.99 -16.76 4.47
CA ASP A 124 11.88 -16.84 5.62
C ASP A 124 11.09 -16.63 6.94
N ALA A 125 10.96 -17.69 7.73
CA ALA A 125 10.19 -17.68 8.98
C ALA A 125 10.80 -16.72 10.04
N ASP A 126 12.12 -16.69 10.18
CA ASP A 126 12.79 -15.81 11.16
C ASP A 126 12.59 -14.32 10.78
N ARG A 127 12.50 -14.06 9.49
CA ARG A 127 12.21 -12.71 9.00
C ARG A 127 10.74 -12.34 9.24
N ASN A 128 9.82 -13.31 9.17
CA ASN A 128 8.40 -13.09 9.42
C ASN A 128 8.11 -12.63 10.84
N ASP A 129 8.85 -13.06 11.85
CA ASP A 129 8.70 -12.56 13.23
C ASP A 129 8.90 -11.03 13.27
N ARG A 130 9.94 -10.55 12.60
CA ARG A 130 10.24 -9.09 12.50
C ARG A 130 9.24 -8.33 11.63
N ILE A 131 8.75 -8.97 10.57
CA ILE A 131 7.71 -8.38 9.70
C ILE A 131 6.40 -8.28 10.47
N GLY A 132 6.05 -9.27 11.28
CA GLY A 132 4.90 -9.25 12.16
C GLY A 132 4.94 -8.07 13.16
N ASP A 133 6.08 -7.90 13.85
CA ASP A 133 6.29 -6.76 14.74
C ASP A 133 6.12 -5.41 14.00
N LEU A 134 6.59 -5.32 12.76
CA LEU A 134 6.46 -4.11 11.94
C LEU A 134 5.00 -3.88 11.51
N ALA A 135 4.29 -4.95 11.12
CA ALA A 135 2.87 -4.89 10.76
C ALA A 135 2.01 -4.39 11.93
N ASP A 136 2.23 -4.95 13.12
CA ASP A 136 1.56 -4.53 14.36
C ASP A 136 1.86 -3.06 14.70
N ALA A 137 3.11 -2.67 14.52
CA ALA A 137 3.54 -1.29 14.75
C ALA A 137 2.84 -0.30 13.81
N PHE A 138 2.70 -0.64 12.52
CA PHE A 138 1.99 0.17 11.55
C PHE A 138 0.48 0.22 11.82
N ALA A 139 -0.12 -0.91 12.19
CA ALA A 139 -1.52 -0.99 12.58
C ALA A 139 -1.82 -0.08 13.79
N ASP A 140 -0.96 -0.10 14.85
CA ASP A 140 -1.10 0.78 16.02
C ASP A 140 -0.98 2.27 15.65
N VAL A 141 -0.02 2.63 14.78
CA VAL A 141 0.14 4.01 14.28
C VAL A 141 -1.11 4.49 13.56
N CYS A 142 -1.68 3.66 12.68
CA CYS A 142 -2.90 3.95 11.95
C CYS A 142 -4.13 4.06 12.86
N ALA A 143 -4.31 3.13 13.79
CA ALA A 143 -5.43 3.10 14.74
C ALA A 143 -5.49 4.39 15.58
N ARG A 144 -4.33 4.86 16.09
CA ARG A 144 -4.24 6.11 16.88
C ARG A 144 -4.63 7.35 16.08
N ARG A 145 -4.53 7.32 14.76
CA ARG A 145 -4.84 8.42 13.83
C ARG A 145 -6.16 8.25 13.11
N ARG A 146 -6.87 7.15 13.36
CA ARG A 146 -8.10 6.78 12.63
C ARG A 146 -7.90 6.69 11.13
N VAL A 147 -6.70 6.26 10.70
CA VAL A 147 -6.37 5.99 9.31
C VAL A 147 -6.69 4.53 9.02
N ALA A 148 -7.30 4.28 7.86
CA ALA A 148 -7.59 2.92 7.41
C ALA A 148 -6.29 2.12 7.20
N TYR A 149 -6.26 0.90 7.75
CA TYR A 149 -5.13 -0.03 7.62
C TYR A 149 -5.63 -1.35 7.03
N VAL A 150 -4.94 -1.83 6.01
CA VAL A 150 -5.16 -3.16 5.44
C VAL A 150 -4.11 -4.10 6.00
N ASP A 151 -4.52 -5.01 6.87
CA ASP A 151 -3.66 -6.11 7.31
C ASP A 151 -3.47 -7.09 6.15
N THR A 152 -2.24 -7.21 5.70
CA THR A 152 -1.81 -8.14 4.66
C THR A 152 -0.88 -9.22 5.22
N PHE A 153 -0.41 -9.05 6.45
CA PHE A 153 0.49 -10.02 7.10
C PHE A 153 -0.27 -11.22 7.64
N SER A 154 -1.20 -10.99 8.57
CA SER A 154 -1.89 -12.07 9.28
C SER A 154 -2.67 -13.01 8.36
N PRO A 155 -3.47 -12.51 7.37
CA PRO A 155 -4.20 -13.39 6.48
C PRO A 155 -3.33 -14.21 5.52
N LEU A 156 -2.12 -13.72 5.20
CA LEU A 156 -1.21 -14.37 4.27
C LEU A 156 -0.19 -15.28 4.95
N LEU A 157 0.02 -15.14 6.27
CA LEU A 157 1.07 -15.84 7.02
C LEU A 157 0.96 -17.37 6.95
N GLU A 158 -0.26 -17.91 6.83
CA GLU A 158 -0.51 -19.35 6.73
C GLU A 158 -1.23 -19.71 5.41
N HIS A 159 -1.22 -18.82 4.41
CA HIS A 159 -1.95 -19.03 3.16
C HIS A 159 -1.15 -19.89 2.19
N GLU A 160 -1.62 -21.08 1.88
CA GLU A 160 -0.90 -22.05 1.03
C GLU A 160 -0.55 -21.49 -0.36
N ASP A 161 -1.51 -20.85 -1.04
CA ASP A 161 -1.28 -20.30 -2.38
C ASP A 161 -0.29 -19.12 -2.36
N TRP A 162 -0.23 -18.35 -1.25
CA TRP A 162 0.76 -17.30 -1.08
C TRP A 162 2.17 -17.87 -1.06
N TYR A 163 2.42 -18.88 -0.21
CA TYR A 163 3.72 -19.52 -0.12
C TYR A 163 4.09 -20.33 -1.36
N ALA A 164 3.11 -20.96 -2.02
CA ALA A 164 3.36 -21.64 -3.30
C ALA A 164 3.84 -20.65 -4.37
N ASP A 165 3.25 -19.46 -4.41
CA ASP A 165 3.62 -18.40 -5.37
C ASP A 165 5.00 -17.81 -5.04
N LEU A 166 5.32 -17.58 -3.75
CA LEU A 166 6.66 -17.17 -3.30
C LEU A 166 7.74 -18.22 -3.63
N ALA A 167 7.44 -19.51 -3.42
CA ALA A 167 8.37 -20.60 -3.70
C ALA A 167 8.68 -20.75 -5.21
N ALA A 168 7.76 -20.32 -6.07
CA ALA A 168 7.95 -20.28 -7.51
C ALA A 168 8.75 -19.06 -8.00
N SER A 169 9.12 -18.16 -7.09
CA SER A 169 9.82 -16.91 -7.31
C SER A 169 11.14 -16.87 -6.49
N ASP A 170 11.45 -15.74 -5.89
CA ASP A 170 12.63 -15.50 -5.07
C ASP A 170 12.39 -15.67 -3.55
N GLY A 171 11.20 -16.11 -3.17
CA GLY A 171 10.79 -16.26 -1.77
C GLY A 171 10.36 -14.96 -1.07
N THR A 172 10.41 -13.85 -1.78
CA THR A 172 10.06 -12.52 -1.26
C THR A 172 8.95 -11.86 -2.08
N HIS A 173 9.08 -11.87 -3.39
CA HIS A 173 8.14 -11.23 -4.30
C HIS A 173 7.15 -12.26 -4.85
N PRO A 174 5.84 -12.05 -4.67
CA PRO A 174 4.84 -12.96 -5.22
C PRO A 174 4.72 -12.78 -6.73
N GLY A 175 4.22 -13.80 -7.37
CA GLY A 175 3.81 -13.77 -8.76
C GLY A 175 2.35 -13.31 -8.91
N GLN A 176 1.70 -13.86 -9.93
CA GLN A 176 0.34 -13.44 -10.28
C GLN A 176 -0.71 -13.79 -9.22
N ALA A 177 -0.60 -14.98 -8.62
CA ALA A 177 -1.58 -15.47 -7.64
C ALA A 177 -1.49 -14.64 -6.34
N GLY A 178 -0.29 -14.46 -5.80
CA GLY A 178 -0.08 -13.68 -4.57
C GLY A 178 -0.49 -12.23 -4.72
N TYR A 179 -0.18 -11.57 -5.85
CA TYR A 179 -0.71 -10.23 -6.11
C TYR A 179 -2.24 -10.20 -6.27
N GLY A 180 -2.85 -11.32 -6.70
CA GLY A 180 -4.29 -11.49 -6.72
C GLY A 180 -4.88 -11.50 -5.32
N LEU A 181 -4.27 -12.25 -4.39
CA LEU A 181 -4.64 -12.32 -2.98
C LEU A 181 -4.48 -10.95 -2.30
N LEU A 182 -3.35 -10.28 -2.51
CA LEU A 182 -3.10 -8.96 -1.96
C LEU A 182 -4.14 -7.93 -2.44
N ALA A 183 -4.47 -7.93 -3.73
CA ALA A 183 -5.51 -7.07 -4.28
C ALA A 183 -6.90 -7.39 -3.68
N TRP A 184 -7.18 -8.69 -3.45
CA TRP A 184 -8.42 -9.11 -2.82
C TRP A 184 -8.53 -8.56 -1.39
N LEU A 185 -7.47 -8.66 -0.59
CA LEU A 185 -7.42 -8.10 0.77
C LEU A 185 -7.67 -6.60 0.76
N VAL A 186 -6.99 -5.85 -0.11
CA VAL A 186 -7.18 -4.40 -0.23
C VAL A 186 -8.65 -4.05 -0.55
N LEU A 187 -9.23 -4.71 -1.54
CA LEU A 187 -10.62 -4.45 -1.97
C LEU A 187 -11.65 -4.77 -0.88
N HIS A 188 -11.41 -5.81 -0.04
CA HIS A 188 -12.34 -6.25 0.99
C HIS A 188 -12.08 -5.67 2.38
N SER A 189 -11.04 -4.83 2.52
CA SER A 189 -10.70 -4.16 3.78
C SER A 189 -11.07 -2.66 3.78
N GLY A 190 -12.23 -2.33 3.22
CA GLY A 190 -12.78 -0.97 3.27
C GLY A 190 -12.33 -0.06 2.12
N TRP A 191 -11.72 -0.59 1.06
CA TRP A 191 -11.29 0.19 -0.12
C TRP A 191 -12.39 1.04 -0.73
N TYR A 192 -13.55 0.45 -0.98
CA TYR A 192 -14.67 1.11 -1.63
C TYR A 192 -15.25 2.25 -0.78
N ASP A 193 -15.41 2.01 0.52
CA ASP A 193 -15.86 3.03 1.48
C ASP A 193 -14.83 4.16 1.60
N TRP A 194 -13.54 3.81 1.71
CA TRP A 194 -12.47 4.80 1.77
C TRP A 194 -12.41 5.65 0.51
N LEU A 195 -12.61 5.07 -0.67
CA LEU A 195 -12.61 5.79 -1.94
C LEU A 195 -13.95 6.50 -2.22
N GLY A 196 -15.02 6.17 -1.49
CA GLY A 196 -16.36 6.71 -1.68
C GLY A 196 -16.99 6.26 -2.99
N VAL A 197 -16.77 5.00 -3.39
CA VAL A 197 -17.38 4.37 -4.57
C VAL A 197 -18.23 3.17 -4.15
N PRO A 198 -19.26 2.80 -4.93
CA PRO A 198 -20.06 1.63 -4.60
C PRO A 198 -19.21 0.34 -4.64
N GLN A 199 -19.52 -0.60 -3.77
CA GLN A 199 -18.98 -1.94 -3.87
C GLN A 199 -19.70 -2.70 -4.99
N PRO A 200 -18.98 -3.33 -5.95
CA PRO A 200 -19.58 -4.06 -7.06
C PRO A 200 -20.26 -5.36 -6.64
#